data_813528c00da0009ac256b584b7c311e8
#
_entry.id   813528c00da0009ac256b584b7c311e8
#
_cell.length_a   1.000
_cell.length_b   1.000
_cell.length_c   1.000
_cell.angle_alpha   90.00
_cell.angle_beta   90.00
_cell.angle_gamma   90.00
#
_symmetry.space_group_name_H-M   'P 1'
#
loop_
_entity.id
_entity.type
_entity.pdbx_description
1 polymer ?
#
loop_
_entity_poly.entity_id
_entity_poly.type
_entity_poly.pdbx_seq_one_letter_code
_entity_poly.pdbx_strand_id
1 'polypeptide(L)'
;NLKTNEVEARYVNLKYITDNEWIFFSNYNSPKAQHFGAHKQVSALIFWPSINTQIRIKALISKTSIEFSDMHFKSRSKEKNALAISSNQSQNIDSFDEVEMNFHQTLKSMTTDTVRPDFWGGFSLIPYYFEFWQGHKNRLNKRHTFEQKGGEWEERFLQP
;
A
#
# COMPACT_ATOMS: atom_id res chain seq x y z
N ASN A 1 -0.01 -10.43 11.66
CA ASN A 1 -1.09 -10.05 12.58
C ASN A 1 -0.79 -10.59 13.97
N LEU A 2 -0.51 -9.71 14.93
CA LEU A 2 -0.17 -10.12 16.31
C LEU A 2 -1.34 -10.73 17.08
N LYS A 3 -2.59 -10.53 16.63
CA LYS A 3 -3.79 -11.07 17.29
C LYS A 3 -4.14 -12.48 16.82
N THR A 4 -3.99 -12.77 15.52
CA THR A 4 -4.37 -14.06 14.92
C THR A 4 -3.16 -14.93 14.60
N ASN A 5 -1.95 -14.41 14.72
CA ASN A 5 -0.69 -15.05 14.29
C ASN A 5 -0.68 -15.45 12.81
N GLU A 6 -1.48 -14.78 11.99
CA GLU A 6 -1.58 -15.03 10.55
C GLU A 6 -0.76 -14.02 9.76
N VAL A 7 -0.25 -14.45 8.63
CA VAL A 7 0.44 -13.61 7.64
C VAL A 7 -0.46 -13.44 6.43
N GLU A 8 -0.72 -12.19 6.06
CA GLU A 8 -1.53 -11.86 4.90
C GLU A 8 -0.76 -11.00 3.90
N ALA A 9 -0.97 -11.26 2.62
CA ALA A 9 -0.41 -10.46 1.54
C ALA A 9 -1.53 -10.02 0.57
N ARG A 10 -1.37 -8.85 -0.03
CA ARG A 10 -2.28 -8.32 -1.05
C ARG A 10 -1.58 -7.29 -1.92
N TYR A 11 -2.13 -7.08 -3.10
CA TYR A 11 -1.68 -5.99 -3.94
C TYR A 11 -2.18 -4.64 -3.40
N VAL A 12 -1.30 -3.63 -3.48
CA VAL A 12 -1.64 -2.23 -3.25
C VAL A 12 -1.16 -1.39 -4.43
N ASN A 13 -1.85 -0.28 -4.70
CA ASN A 13 -1.47 0.61 -5.79
C ASN A 13 -0.56 1.72 -5.22
N LEU A 14 0.74 1.60 -5.45
CA LEU A 14 1.71 2.63 -5.10
C LEU A 14 1.42 3.91 -5.90
N LYS A 15 1.23 5.03 -5.21
CA LYS A 15 0.82 6.30 -5.81
C LYS A 15 1.93 7.33 -5.86
N TYR A 16 2.75 7.39 -4.83
CA TYR A 16 3.84 8.34 -4.74
C TYR A 16 5.11 7.65 -4.25
N ILE A 17 6.21 8.06 -4.81
CA ILE A 17 7.56 7.81 -4.29
C ILE A 17 8.18 9.19 -4.15
N THR A 18 8.40 9.60 -2.92
CA THR A 18 9.16 10.78 -2.56
C THR A 18 10.53 10.36 -2.04
N ASP A 19 11.38 11.27 -1.61
CA ASP A 19 12.76 10.97 -1.24
C ASP A 19 12.91 9.77 -0.29
N ASN A 20 12.05 9.69 0.73
CA ASN A 20 12.13 8.63 1.74
C ASN A 20 10.82 7.86 1.92
N GLU A 21 9.74 8.20 1.23
CA GLU A 21 8.42 7.67 1.47
C GLU A 21 7.79 7.06 0.22
N TRP A 22 7.24 5.87 0.37
CA TRP A 22 6.48 5.17 -0.66
C TRP A 22 5.03 5.08 -0.22
N ILE A 23 4.12 5.78 -0.92
CA ILE A 23 2.79 6.06 -0.42
C ILE A 23 1.71 5.35 -1.25
N PHE A 24 0.80 4.66 -0.56
CA PHE A 24 -0.44 4.12 -1.10
C PHE A 24 -1.63 4.53 -0.23
N PHE A 25 -2.85 4.38 -0.76
CA PHE A 25 -4.08 4.78 -0.06
C PHE A 25 -5.00 3.59 0.16
N SER A 26 -5.68 3.58 1.31
CA SER A 26 -6.60 2.51 1.69
C SER A 26 -7.60 2.97 2.74
N ASN A 27 -8.63 2.14 2.98
CA ASN A 27 -9.52 2.29 4.11
C ASN A 27 -8.79 1.89 5.41
N TYR A 28 -8.80 2.75 6.42
CA TYR A 28 -8.15 2.56 7.72
C TYR A 28 -8.83 1.50 8.59
N ASN A 29 -10.09 1.14 8.28
CA ASN A 29 -10.83 0.08 8.95
C ASN A 29 -10.62 -1.30 8.30
N SER A 30 -9.87 -1.38 7.19
CA SER A 30 -9.59 -2.65 6.52
C SER A 30 -8.68 -3.55 7.36
N PRO A 31 -8.73 -4.89 7.19
CA PRO A 31 -7.85 -5.82 7.94
C PRO A 31 -6.37 -5.47 7.84
N LYS A 32 -5.88 -5.06 6.64
CA LYS A 32 -4.48 -4.65 6.49
C LYS A 32 -4.12 -3.45 7.37
N ALA A 33 -5.01 -2.46 7.48
CA ALA A 33 -4.77 -1.27 8.29
C ALA A 33 -4.72 -1.61 9.78
N GLN A 34 -5.54 -2.56 10.25
CA GLN A 34 -5.47 -3.07 11.61
C GLN A 34 -4.14 -3.79 11.88
N HIS A 35 -3.62 -4.55 10.88
CA HIS A 35 -2.32 -5.19 10.99
C HIS A 35 -1.19 -4.17 11.12
N PHE A 36 -1.24 -3.07 10.37
CA PHE A 36 -0.25 -1.98 10.45
C PHE A 36 -0.31 -1.24 11.80
N GLY A 37 -1.49 -1.13 12.39
CA GLY A 37 -1.65 -0.59 13.75
C GLY A 37 -1.01 -1.47 14.82
N ALA A 38 -1.08 -2.80 14.66
CA ALA A 38 -0.53 -3.77 15.59
C ALA A 38 0.98 -4.00 15.40
N HIS A 39 1.49 -3.89 14.14
CA HIS A 39 2.89 -4.11 13.82
C HIS A 39 3.32 -3.17 12.70
N LYS A 40 4.24 -2.27 13.01
CA LYS A 40 4.65 -1.22 12.08
C LYS A 40 5.67 -1.66 11.03
N GLN A 41 6.23 -2.85 11.12
CA GLN A 41 7.18 -3.37 10.15
C GLN A 41 6.43 -4.19 9.09
N VAL A 42 6.69 -3.90 7.83
CA VAL A 42 6.08 -4.58 6.69
C VAL A 42 7.11 -4.99 5.66
N SER A 43 6.75 -5.98 4.84
CA SER A 43 7.48 -6.33 3.63
C SER A 43 6.63 -6.02 2.42
N ALA A 44 7.24 -5.44 1.40
CA ALA A 44 6.62 -5.22 0.10
C ALA A 44 7.42 -5.93 -1.01
N LEU A 45 6.71 -6.35 -2.06
CA LEU A 45 7.29 -7.03 -3.19
C LEU A 45 6.80 -6.36 -4.47
N ILE A 46 7.76 -6.08 -5.38
CA ILE A 46 7.49 -5.61 -6.74
C ILE A 46 8.14 -6.58 -7.69
N PHE A 47 7.46 -6.91 -8.78
CA PHE A 47 8.06 -7.69 -9.85
C PHE A 47 8.03 -6.92 -11.18
N TRP A 48 9.18 -6.78 -11.81
CA TRP A 48 9.35 -6.17 -13.13
C TRP A 48 9.61 -7.26 -14.17
N PRO A 49 8.58 -7.75 -14.85
CA PRO A 49 8.71 -8.90 -15.75
C PRO A 49 9.62 -8.60 -16.96
N SER A 50 9.63 -7.37 -17.47
CA SER A 50 10.43 -6.96 -18.63
C SER A 50 11.95 -7.14 -18.45
N ILE A 51 12.43 -7.07 -17.22
CA ILE A 51 13.84 -7.26 -16.86
C ILE A 51 14.05 -8.44 -15.90
N ASN A 52 13.02 -9.27 -15.71
CA ASN A 52 13.02 -10.43 -14.82
C ASN A 52 13.59 -10.12 -13.43
N THR A 53 13.16 -9.01 -12.85
CA THR A 53 13.69 -8.51 -11.57
C THR A 53 12.60 -8.41 -10.54
N GLN A 54 12.82 -9.02 -9.38
CA GLN A 54 12.02 -8.86 -8.18
C GLN A 54 12.71 -7.86 -7.23
N ILE A 55 11.93 -6.94 -6.68
CA ILE A 55 12.40 -6.02 -5.65
C ILE A 55 11.67 -6.36 -4.35
N ARG A 56 12.41 -6.79 -3.35
CA ARG A 56 11.91 -7.01 -1.99
C ARG A 56 12.30 -5.84 -1.10
N ILE A 57 11.33 -5.30 -0.37
CA ILE A 57 11.49 -4.13 0.45
C ILE A 57 11.08 -4.49 1.88
N LYS A 58 11.88 -4.07 2.88
CA LYS A 58 11.43 -3.98 4.27
C LYS A 58 11.28 -2.53 4.63
N ALA A 59 10.16 -2.18 5.25
CA ALA A 59 9.83 -0.79 5.56
C ALA A 59 9.11 -0.68 6.91
N LEU A 60 9.20 0.49 7.50
CA LEU A 60 8.29 0.93 8.55
C LEU A 60 7.08 1.57 7.90
N ILE A 61 5.88 1.31 8.44
CA ILE A 61 4.62 1.85 7.93
C ILE A 61 3.97 2.77 8.95
N SER A 62 3.45 3.90 8.48
CA SER A 62 2.65 4.85 9.24
C SER A 62 1.55 5.45 8.38
N LYS A 63 0.58 6.13 8.96
CA LYS A 63 -0.36 6.96 8.19
C LYS A 63 0.38 8.21 7.70
N THR A 64 0.00 8.69 6.51
CA THR A 64 0.39 10.03 6.04
C THR A 64 -0.31 11.12 6.85
N SER A 65 0.10 12.39 6.66
CA SER A 65 -0.63 13.52 7.23
C SER A 65 -2.06 13.60 6.69
N ILE A 66 -2.92 14.28 7.44
CA ILE A 66 -4.31 14.54 7.04
C ILE A 66 -4.33 15.39 5.78
N GLU A 67 -3.53 16.44 5.74
CA GLU A 67 -3.43 17.38 4.63
C GLU A 67 -3.02 16.67 3.33
N PHE A 68 -2.04 15.75 3.42
CA PHE A 68 -1.61 14.98 2.25
C PHE A 68 -2.71 14.03 1.76
N SER A 69 -3.41 13.38 2.68
CA SER A 69 -4.56 12.52 2.34
C SER A 69 -5.70 13.31 1.71
N ASP A 70 -5.99 14.52 2.21
CA ASP A 70 -7.02 15.42 1.67
C ASP A 70 -6.65 15.92 0.28
N MET A 71 -5.39 16.34 0.09
CA MET A 71 -4.86 16.73 -1.22
C MET A 71 -5.03 15.60 -2.25
N HIS A 72 -4.63 14.38 -1.89
CA HIS A 72 -4.77 13.23 -2.80
C HIS A 72 -6.24 12.93 -3.08
N PHE A 73 -7.12 12.95 -2.07
CA PHE A 73 -8.55 12.70 -2.26
C PHE A 73 -9.16 13.69 -3.25
N LYS A 74 -8.83 14.99 -3.14
CA LYS A 74 -9.28 16.04 -4.06
C LYS A 74 -8.77 15.85 -5.51
N SER A 75 -7.59 15.25 -5.68
CA SER A 75 -7.01 15.00 -7.02
C SER A 75 -7.60 13.79 -7.74
N ARG A 76 -8.39 12.95 -7.05
CA ARG A 76 -9.00 11.73 -7.62
C ARG A 76 -10.28 12.03 -8.37
N SER A 77 -10.65 11.12 -9.30
CA SER A 77 -11.95 11.21 -9.95
C SER A 77 -13.10 10.98 -8.96
N LYS A 78 -14.26 11.55 -9.28
CA LYS A 78 -15.49 11.44 -8.49
C LYS A 78 -15.87 9.97 -8.23
N GLU A 79 -15.75 9.11 -9.22
CA GLU A 79 -16.06 7.67 -9.13
C GLU A 79 -15.15 6.94 -8.13
N LYS A 80 -13.83 7.22 -8.19
CA LYS A 80 -12.88 6.64 -7.23
C LYS A 80 -13.15 7.09 -5.80
N ASN A 81 -13.62 8.32 -5.64
CA ASN A 81 -13.99 8.85 -4.33
C ASN A 81 -15.32 8.28 -3.86
N ALA A 82 -16.31 8.13 -4.74
CA ALA A 82 -17.58 7.46 -4.42
C ALA A 82 -17.35 6.04 -3.88
N LEU A 83 -16.48 5.26 -4.54
CA LEU A 83 -16.11 3.92 -4.06
C LEU A 83 -15.39 3.96 -2.70
N ALA A 84 -14.51 4.94 -2.49
CA ALA A 84 -13.80 5.07 -1.21
C ALA A 84 -14.75 5.42 -0.04
N ILE A 85 -15.83 6.17 -0.32
CA ILE A 85 -16.84 6.56 0.66
C ILE A 85 -17.81 5.40 0.94
N SER A 86 -18.31 4.74 -0.11
CA SER A 86 -19.38 3.74 0.00
C SER A 86 -18.89 2.36 0.46
N SER A 87 -17.58 2.07 0.38
CA SER A 87 -17.06 0.73 0.63
C SER A 87 -16.58 0.55 2.07
N ASN A 88 -17.19 -0.40 2.78
CA ASN A 88 -16.65 -0.99 3.99
C ASN A 88 -15.61 -2.06 3.63
N GLN A 89 -14.43 -1.65 3.17
CA GLN A 89 -13.43 -2.51 2.56
C GLN A 89 -13.17 -3.80 3.33
N SER A 90 -13.34 -4.95 2.64
CA SER A 90 -13.13 -6.30 3.16
C SER A 90 -14.13 -6.76 4.24
N GLN A 91 -15.25 -6.07 4.44
CA GLN A 91 -16.36 -6.58 5.21
C GLN A 91 -17.26 -7.46 4.33
N ASN A 92 -17.97 -8.39 4.97
CA ASN A 92 -18.97 -9.18 4.28
C ASN A 92 -20.13 -8.30 3.82
N ILE A 93 -20.73 -8.63 2.69
CA ILE A 93 -21.90 -8.00 2.11
C ILE A 93 -22.73 -9.08 1.43
N ASP A 94 -24.04 -8.94 1.37
CA ASP A 94 -24.93 -10.00 0.93
C ASP A 94 -24.84 -10.27 -0.58
N SER A 95 -24.56 -9.23 -1.38
CA SER A 95 -24.42 -9.39 -2.83
C SER A 95 -23.50 -8.31 -3.44
N PHE A 96 -23.02 -8.59 -4.65
CA PHE A 96 -22.29 -7.59 -5.43
C PHE A 96 -23.20 -6.45 -5.92
N ASP A 97 -24.47 -6.74 -6.18
CA ASP A 97 -25.47 -5.74 -6.58
C ASP A 97 -25.63 -4.66 -5.51
N GLU A 98 -25.52 -5.04 -4.23
CA GLU A 98 -25.54 -4.08 -3.11
C GLU A 98 -24.31 -3.16 -3.14
N VAL A 99 -23.13 -3.69 -3.51
CA VAL A 99 -21.94 -2.85 -3.71
C VAL A 99 -22.17 -1.80 -4.80
N GLU A 100 -22.75 -2.23 -5.93
CA GLU A 100 -23.04 -1.32 -7.05
C GLU A 100 -24.11 -0.28 -6.67
N MET A 101 -25.16 -0.70 -5.98
CA MET A 101 -26.20 0.20 -5.48
C MET A 101 -25.62 1.28 -4.56
N ASN A 102 -24.84 0.89 -3.56
CA ASN A 102 -24.21 1.80 -2.60
C ASN A 102 -23.26 2.76 -3.30
N PHE A 103 -22.48 2.28 -4.27
CA PHE A 103 -21.62 3.11 -5.11
C PHE A 103 -22.41 4.15 -5.90
N HIS A 104 -23.48 3.76 -6.61
CA HIS A 104 -24.27 4.66 -7.41
C HIS A 104 -25.04 5.68 -6.59
N GLN A 105 -25.56 5.30 -5.41
CA GLN A 105 -26.19 6.25 -4.49
C GLN A 105 -25.19 7.29 -4.02
N THR A 106 -24.00 6.85 -3.59
CA THR A 106 -22.93 7.75 -3.16
C THR A 106 -22.51 8.69 -4.29
N LEU A 107 -22.30 8.15 -5.50
CA LEU A 107 -21.90 8.96 -6.66
C LEU A 107 -22.91 10.06 -6.99
N LYS A 108 -24.22 9.78 -6.87
CA LYS A 108 -25.30 10.75 -7.08
C LYS A 108 -25.32 11.85 -6.01
N SER A 109 -25.08 11.50 -4.75
CA SER A 109 -25.12 12.43 -3.62
C SER A 109 -23.88 13.32 -3.48
N MET A 110 -22.76 12.94 -4.13
CA MET A 110 -21.51 13.71 -4.05
C MET A 110 -21.59 15.05 -4.77
N THR A 111 -21.15 16.10 -4.09
CA THR A 111 -20.96 17.46 -4.58
C THR A 111 -19.50 17.83 -4.71
N THR A 112 -19.20 19.04 -5.18
CA THR A 112 -17.83 19.62 -5.19
C THR A 112 -17.24 19.77 -3.80
N ASP A 113 -18.09 19.89 -2.78
CA ASP A 113 -17.70 20.09 -1.39
C ASP A 113 -17.55 18.76 -0.61
N THR A 114 -17.68 17.62 -1.31
CA THR A 114 -17.52 16.31 -0.68
C THR A 114 -16.11 16.15 -0.13
N VAL A 115 -16.01 15.97 1.19
CA VAL A 115 -14.74 15.80 1.91
C VAL A 115 -14.34 14.32 1.99
N ARG A 116 -13.05 14.09 2.18
CA ARG A 116 -12.51 12.75 2.44
C ARG A 116 -13.07 12.19 3.75
N PRO A 117 -13.54 10.94 3.78
CA PRO A 117 -13.94 10.31 5.04
C PRO A 117 -12.70 10.02 5.91
N ASP A 118 -12.83 10.18 7.23
CA ASP A 118 -11.74 9.99 8.20
C ASP A 118 -11.17 8.57 8.20
N PHE A 119 -11.98 7.59 7.80
CA PHE A 119 -11.59 6.19 7.71
C PHE A 119 -10.82 5.83 6.43
N TRP A 120 -10.52 6.79 5.56
CA TRP A 120 -9.76 6.56 4.32
C TRP A 120 -8.61 7.56 4.19
N GLY A 121 -7.43 7.09 3.78
CA GLY A 121 -6.27 7.96 3.58
C GLY A 121 -5.00 7.19 3.23
N GLY A 122 -3.88 7.90 3.28
CA GLY A 122 -2.58 7.39 2.89
C GLY A 122 -1.87 6.60 3.98
N PHE A 123 -1.10 5.60 3.52
CA PHE A 123 -0.05 4.94 4.29
C PHE A 123 1.28 5.22 3.62
N SER A 124 2.26 5.61 4.43
CA SER A 124 3.66 5.83 4.06
C SER A 124 4.50 4.64 4.49
N LEU A 125 5.25 4.08 3.56
CA LEU A 125 6.30 3.10 3.77
C LEU A 125 7.63 3.85 3.79
N ILE A 126 8.41 3.72 4.87
CA ILE A 126 9.78 4.22 4.96
C ILE A 126 10.71 3.01 4.82
N PRO A 127 11.29 2.77 3.64
CA PRO A 127 12.17 1.65 3.40
C PRO A 127 13.47 1.76 4.19
N TYR A 128 13.92 0.64 4.75
CA TYR A 128 15.24 0.51 5.37
C TYR A 128 16.03 -0.66 4.81
N TYR A 129 15.43 -1.44 3.87
CA TYR A 129 16.07 -2.54 3.18
C TYR A 129 15.49 -2.73 1.79
N PHE A 130 16.36 -2.90 0.81
CA PHE A 130 16.04 -3.32 -0.54
C PHE A 130 16.83 -4.57 -0.91
N GLU A 131 16.21 -5.49 -1.62
CA GLU A 131 16.89 -6.56 -2.33
C GLU A 131 16.40 -6.60 -3.78
N PHE A 132 17.30 -6.42 -4.70
CA PHE A 132 17.09 -6.61 -6.14
C PHE A 132 17.52 -8.03 -6.49
N TRP A 133 16.55 -8.88 -6.79
CA TRP A 133 16.78 -10.24 -7.25
C TRP A 133 16.54 -10.29 -8.75
N GLN A 134 17.58 -10.62 -9.54
CA GLN A 134 17.49 -10.77 -10.97
C GLN A 134 17.62 -12.24 -11.35
N GLY A 135 16.61 -12.76 -12.06
CA GLY A 135 16.56 -14.14 -12.50
C GLY A 135 17.61 -14.47 -13.57
N HIS A 136 18.20 -15.67 -13.47
CA HIS A 136 19.15 -16.17 -14.44
C HIS A 136 18.77 -17.59 -14.88
N LYS A 137 18.94 -17.93 -16.19
CA LYS A 137 18.56 -19.22 -16.77
C LYS A 137 19.14 -20.44 -16.05
N ASN A 138 20.34 -20.34 -15.52
CA ASN A 138 21.02 -21.41 -14.78
C ASN A 138 20.90 -21.22 -13.25
N ARG A 139 19.93 -20.44 -12.77
CA ARG A 139 19.71 -20.14 -11.37
C ARG A 139 20.85 -19.40 -10.64
N LEU A 140 21.83 -18.87 -11.36
CA LEU A 140 22.85 -17.96 -10.84
C LEU A 140 22.22 -16.56 -10.60
N ASN A 141 21.17 -16.54 -9.81
CA ASN A 141 20.36 -15.33 -9.61
C ASN A 141 21.19 -14.27 -8.90
N LYS A 142 21.31 -13.10 -9.52
CA LYS A 142 22.00 -11.98 -8.88
C LYS A 142 21.10 -11.42 -7.77
N ARG A 143 21.65 -11.35 -6.56
CA ARG A 143 20.94 -10.80 -5.41
C ARG A 143 21.78 -9.65 -4.83
N HIS A 144 21.28 -8.45 -5.01
CA HIS A 144 21.93 -7.20 -4.62
C HIS A 144 21.09 -6.51 -3.55
N THR A 145 21.67 -6.21 -2.42
CA THR A 145 20.95 -5.68 -1.26
C THR A 145 21.52 -4.34 -0.81
N PHE A 146 20.65 -3.52 -0.30
CA PHE A 146 20.94 -2.27 0.38
C PHE A 146 20.21 -2.27 1.72
N GLU A 147 20.91 -2.03 2.80
CA GLU A 147 20.35 -1.99 4.16
C GLU A 147 20.80 -0.71 4.86
N GLN A 148 19.85 0.00 5.47
CA GLN A 148 20.15 1.21 6.22
C GLN A 148 20.69 0.87 7.60
N LYS A 149 21.89 1.34 7.92
CA LYS A 149 22.54 1.18 9.22
C LYS A 149 23.22 2.48 9.64
N GLY A 150 22.91 2.94 10.84
CA GLY A 150 23.50 4.18 11.35
C GLY A 150 23.24 5.43 10.50
N GLY A 151 22.20 5.44 9.68
CA GLY A 151 21.86 6.54 8.76
C GLY A 151 22.46 6.42 7.37
N GLU A 152 23.32 5.44 7.11
CA GLU A 152 23.96 5.19 5.81
C GLU A 152 23.43 3.90 5.18
N TRP A 153 23.52 3.79 3.84
CA TRP A 153 23.14 2.59 3.10
C TRP A 153 24.36 1.70 2.88
N GLU A 154 24.32 0.48 3.47
CA GLU A 154 25.31 -0.56 3.21
C GLU A 154 24.87 -1.42 2.02
N GLU A 155 25.78 -1.58 1.06
CA GLU A 155 25.61 -2.42 -0.13
C GLU A 155 26.21 -3.80 0.09
N ARG A 156 25.50 -4.87 -0.32
CA ARG A 156 25.99 -6.24 -0.26
C ARG A 156 25.42 -7.10 -1.39
N PHE A 157 26.12 -8.20 -1.68
CA PHE A 157 25.63 -9.28 -2.53
C PHE A 157 25.32 -10.51 -1.70
N LEU A 158 24.24 -11.22 -2.04
CA LEU A 158 23.87 -12.49 -1.42
C LEU A 158 24.09 -13.63 -2.41
N GLN A 159 24.38 -14.80 -1.88
CA GLN A 159 24.40 -16.02 -2.68
C GLN A 159 22.99 -16.34 -3.19
N PRO A 160 22.83 -16.96 -4.39
CA PRO A 160 21.55 -17.35 -4.95
C PRO A 160 20.81 -18.37 -4.10
#